data_d7388bb573233f08e1c16cb66f95953e
#
_entry.id   d7388bb573233f08e1c16cb66f95953e
#
_cell.length_a   1.000
_cell.length_b   1.000
_cell.length_c   1.000
_cell.angle_alpha   90.00
_cell.angle_beta   90.00
_cell.angle_gamma   90.00
#
_symmetry.space_group_name_H-M   'P 1'
#
loop_
_entity.id
_entity.type
_entity.pdbx_description
1 polymer ?
#
loop_
_entity_poly.entity_id
_entity_poly.type
_entity_poly.pdbx_seq_one_letter_code
_entity_poly.pdbx_strand_id
1 'polypeptide(L)'
;SMEAYLAEHPDTLANGWDQIYINEAGFDDEGTSIQSIFGEQVLAIDAKDGVLLLRISGKGYRGVLAVGKDPSRLSIEMATTLGTAGQLSGTIAEAHNGVLAMNANGFLDPNGAGNGGLLAGYTMSNGTAYGDHFSAYAYKRIELHEDNLFYIKDALSPVSEDCTDAAEFTPALIVDGKKIMDDYWTGEQPRACIGQSENYEILMLVIEGRYPLEGILGTS
;
A
#
# COMPACT_ATOMS: atom_id res chain seq x y z
N SER A 1 -3.10 -24.26 -7.60
CA SER A 1 -4.01 -23.14 -7.28
C SER A 1 -4.19 -23.00 -5.77
N MET A 2 -4.57 -21.84 -5.29
CA MET A 2 -4.91 -21.61 -3.88
C MET A 2 -5.94 -22.64 -3.39
N GLU A 3 -6.95 -22.90 -4.20
CA GLU A 3 -7.99 -23.89 -3.93
C GLU A 3 -7.43 -25.31 -3.75
N ALA A 4 -6.47 -25.72 -4.58
CA ALA A 4 -5.79 -27.02 -4.42
C ALA A 4 -4.95 -27.06 -3.13
N TYR A 5 -4.25 -25.99 -2.80
CA TYR A 5 -3.49 -25.89 -1.56
C TYR A 5 -4.40 -25.99 -0.33
N LEU A 6 -5.50 -25.24 -0.32
CA LEU A 6 -6.46 -25.25 0.79
C LEU A 6 -7.16 -26.62 0.92
N ALA A 7 -7.36 -27.34 -0.17
CA ALA A 7 -7.89 -28.70 -0.16
C ALA A 7 -6.91 -29.71 0.47
N GLU A 8 -5.61 -29.52 0.27
CA GLU A 8 -4.54 -30.33 0.88
C GLU A 8 -4.27 -29.93 2.33
N HIS A 9 -4.66 -28.72 2.74
CA HIS A 9 -4.45 -28.15 4.08
C HIS A 9 -5.78 -27.65 4.68
N PRO A 10 -6.73 -28.53 4.98
CA PRO A 10 -8.07 -28.14 5.41
C PRO A 10 -8.11 -27.36 6.73
N ASP A 11 -7.13 -27.57 7.60
CA ASP A 11 -7.01 -26.86 8.88
C ASP A 11 -6.73 -25.35 8.69
N THR A 12 -6.18 -24.96 7.55
CA THR A 12 -5.96 -23.56 7.17
C THR A 12 -7.27 -22.77 7.15
N LEU A 13 -8.35 -23.38 6.66
CA LEU A 13 -9.68 -22.75 6.62
C LEU A 13 -10.36 -22.71 7.98
N ALA A 14 -10.11 -23.72 8.83
CA ALA A 14 -10.74 -23.82 10.14
C ALA A 14 -10.22 -22.78 11.14
N ASN A 15 -8.95 -22.40 11.02
CA ASN A 15 -8.26 -21.48 11.91
C ASN A 15 -8.02 -20.09 11.31
N GLY A 16 -8.64 -19.79 10.18
CA GLY A 16 -8.25 -18.67 9.34
C GLY A 16 -7.19 -19.15 8.35
N TRP A 17 -6.26 -18.37 7.99
CA TRP A 17 -5.16 -18.79 7.09
C TRP A 17 -3.95 -19.20 7.91
N ASP A 18 -3.30 -20.33 7.59
CA ASP A 18 -1.99 -20.63 8.16
C ASP A 18 -0.92 -19.72 7.59
N GLN A 19 0.09 -19.48 8.39
CA GLN A 19 1.24 -18.70 7.98
C GLN A 19 2.13 -19.55 7.05
N ILE A 20 2.24 -19.13 5.80
CA ILE A 20 3.09 -19.76 4.82
C ILE A 20 4.23 -18.81 4.50
N TYR A 21 5.37 -19.03 5.14
CA TYR A 21 6.61 -18.40 4.74
C TYR A 21 7.35 -19.34 3.79
N ILE A 22 7.71 -18.78 2.64
CA ILE A 22 8.34 -19.60 1.64
C ILE A 22 9.83 -19.41 1.68
N ASN A 23 10.28 -18.30 2.17
CA ASN A 23 11.68 -18.06 2.41
C ASN A 23 11.85 -16.85 3.34
N GLU A 24 12.83 -16.92 4.25
CA GLU A 24 13.20 -15.83 5.15
C GLU A 24 14.03 -14.73 4.45
N ALA A 25 14.50 -14.95 3.23
CA ALA A 25 15.44 -14.08 2.55
C ALA A 25 14.83 -12.96 1.71
N GLY A 26 13.50 -12.89 1.55
CA GLY A 26 12.80 -11.78 0.91
C GLY A 26 12.21 -12.08 -0.47
N PHE A 27 11.94 -11.02 -1.24
CA PHE A 27 11.11 -11.05 -2.44
C PHE A 27 11.77 -11.68 -3.69
N ASP A 28 13.05 -11.99 -3.65
CA ASP A 28 13.77 -12.57 -4.78
C ASP A 28 13.64 -14.09 -4.87
N ASP A 29 12.87 -14.67 -3.97
CA ASP A 29 12.71 -16.10 -3.90
C ASP A 29 11.73 -16.66 -4.91
N GLU A 30 11.86 -17.96 -5.15
CA GLU A 30 10.98 -18.68 -6.05
C GLU A 30 9.49 -18.60 -5.63
N GLY A 31 9.22 -18.19 -4.39
CA GLY A 31 7.87 -18.08 -3.84
C GLY A 31 7.19 -19.45 -3.67
N THR A 32 5.86 -19.46 -3.59
CA THR A 32 5.10 -20.72 -3.58
C THR A 32 4.87 -21.22 -5.01
N SER A 33 4.53 -22.49 -5.18
CA SER A 33 3.96 -23.01 -6.42
C SER A 33 2.49 -22.61 -6.62
N ILE A 34 1.89 -21.86 -5.69
CA ILE A 34 0.50 -21.44 -5.73
C ILE A 34 0.35 -20.20 -6.63
N GLN A 35 -0.67 -20.23 -7.47
CA GLN A 35 -1.03 -19.09 -8.32
C GLN A 35 -2.46 -18.65 -8.04
N SER A 36 -2.71 -17.36 -8.17
CA SER A 36 -4.06 -16.80 -8.22
C SER A 36 -4.81 -17.31 -9.43
N ILE A 37 -6.11 -17.08 -9.48
CA ILE A 37 -6.94 -17.41 -10.66
C ILE A 37 -6.52 -16.62 -11.91
N PHE A 38 -5.77 -15.54 -11.76
CA PHE A 38 -5.24 -14.70 -12.85
C PHE A 38 -3.78 -15.03 -13.20
N GLY A 39 -3.15 -15.98 -12.48
CA GLY A 39 -1.81 -16.48 -12.75
C GLY A 39 -0.69 -15.81 -11.94
N GLU A 40 -1.00 -14.82 -11.08
CA GLU A 40 0.00 -14.23 -10.19
C GLU A 40 0.47 -15.25 -9.16
N GLN A 41 1.79 -15.25 -8.92
CA GLN A 41 2.38 -16.12 -7.92
C GLN A 41 2.10 -15.61 -6.51
N VAL A 42 1.62 -16.51 -5.64
CA VAL A 42 1.52 -16.24 -4.20
C VAL A 42 2.92 -16.29 -3.60
N LEU A 43 3.35 -15.21 -2.96
CA LEU A 43 4.64 -15.13 -2.27
C LEU A 43 4.53 -15.60 -0.83
N ALA A 44 3.51 -15.18 -0.12
CA ALA A 44 3.26 -15.56 1.26
C ALA A 44 1.77 -15.43 1.61
N ILE A 45 1.34 -16.21 2.60
CA ILE A 45 0.05 -16.09 3.24
C ILE A 45 0.31 -16.06 4.74
N ASP A 46 -0.14 -15.00 5.40
CA ASP A 46 -0.19 -14.91 6.85
C ASP A 46 -1.65 -14.98 7.29
N ALA A 47 -2.06 -16.17 7.71
CA ALA A 47 -3.41 -16.39 8.13
C ALA A 47 -3.74 -15.75 9.47
N LYS A 48 -2.76 -15.67 10.36
CA LYS A 48 -2.93 -15.07 11.68
C LYS A 48 -3.25 -13.58 11.56
N ASP A 49 -2.52 -12.89 10.69
CA ASP A 49 -2.67 -11.45 10.48
C ASP A 49 -3.56 -11.10 9.29
N GLY A 50 -4.01 -12.12 8.55
CA GLY A 50 -4.94 -11.95 7.42
C GLY A 50 -4.30 -11.22 6.24
N VAL A 51 -3.04 -11.51 5.92
CA VAL A 51 -2.28 -10.89 4.84
C VAL A 51 -1.91 -11.90 3.76
N LEU A 52 -2.17 -11.56 2.51
CA LEU A 52 -1.74 -12.30 1.33
C LEU A 52 -0.77 -11.42 0.51
N LEU A 53 0.36 -11.98 0.11
CA LEU A 53 1.31 -11.33 -0.78
C LEU A 53 1.33 -12.01 -2.13
N LEU A 54 1.20 -11.23 -3.19
CA LEU A 54 1.22 -11.66 -4.58
C LEU A 54 2.38 -10.99 -5.33
N ARG A 55 3.08 -11.75 -6.16
CA ARG A 55 4.06 -11.21 -7.11
C ARG A 55 3.33 -10.60 -8.30
N ILE A 56 3.62 -9.35 -8.58
CA ILE A 56 3.12 -8.65 -9.76
C ILE A 56 4.28 -8.42 -10.71
N SER A 57 4.09 -8.76 -11.98
CA SER A 57 5.12 -8.51 -12.98
C SER A 57 4.51 -8.20 -14.35
N GLY A 58 5.24 -7.45 -15.14
CA GLY A 58 4.89 -7.13 -16.51
C GLY A 58 6.12 -6.64 -17.29
N LYS A 59 5.91 -6.10 -18.47
CA LYS A 59 7.00 -5.61 -19.30
C LYS A 59 7.64 -4.38 -18.65
N GLY A 60 8.87 -4.53 -18.19
CA GLY A 60 9.65 -3.43 -17.60
C GLY A 60 9.34 -3.13 -16.14
N TYR A 61 8.53 -3.93 -15.46
CA TYR A 61 8.26 -3.76 -14.04
C TYR A 61 8.04 -5.11 -13.32
N ARG A 62 8.29 -5.09 -12.04
CA ARG A 62 7.90 -6.12 -11.08
C ARG A 62 7.50 -5.45 -9.77
N GLY A 63 6.78 -6.16 -8.92
CA GLY A 63 6.31 -5.62 -7.66
C GLY A 63 5.60 -6.63 -6.79
N VAL A 64 5.00 -6.13 -5.73
CA VAL A 64 4.21 -6.92 -4.78
C VAL A 64 2.88 -6.25 -4.55
N LEU A 65 1.82 -7.04 -4.65
CA LEU A 65 0.50 -6.68 -4.16
C LEU A 65 0.27 -7.40 -2.83
N ALA A 66 0.05 -6.63 -1.78
CA ALA A 66 -0.44 -7.14 -0.51
C ALA A 66 -1.95 -6.94 -0.43
N VAL A 67 -2.64 -7.97 0.05
CA VAL A 67 -4.08 -7.94 0.32
C VAL A 67 -4.28 -8.17 1.81
N GLY A 68 -4.81 -7.15 2.50
CA GLY A 68 -5.18 -7.23 3.92
C GLY A 68 -6.68 -7.52 4.04
N LYS A 69 -7.03 -8.60 4.71
CA LYS A 69 -8.41 -9.07 4.81
C LYS A 69 -9.30 -8.17 5.68
N ASP A 70 -8.72 -7.59 6.73
CA ASP A 70 -9.46 -6.82 7.73
C ASP A 70 -9.10 -5.34 7.63
N PRO A 71 -9.99 -4.48 7.10
CA PRO A 71 -9.73 -3.07 6.95
C PRO A 71 -9.59 -2.32 8.29
N SER A 72 -10.14 -2.85 9.38
CA SER A 72 -10.02 -2.24 10.71
C SER A 72 -8.59 -2.28 11.27
N ARG A 73 -7.70 -3.05 10.64
CA ARG A 73 -6.29 -3.17 11.01
C ARG A 73 -5.37 -2.21 10.24
N LEU A 74 -5.92 -1.42 9.34
CA LEU A 74 -5.15 -0.38 8.66
C LEU A 74 -5.09 0.88 9.51
N SER A 75 -3.90 1.47 9.59
CA SER A 75 -3.69 2.82 10.14
C SER A 75 -2.63 3.56 9.33
N ILE A 76 -2.62 4.87 9.44
CA ILE A 76 -1.52 5.70 8.95
C ILE A 76 -0.66 6.08 10.13
N GLU A 77 0.61 5.67 10.09
CA GLU A 77 1.52 5.85 11.20
C GLU A 77 2.65 6.83 10.85
N MET A 78 3.02 7.62 11.83
CA MET A 78 4.08 8.62 11.68
C MET A 78 5.45 8.04 12.03
N ALA A 79 6.47 8.50 11.30
CA ALA A 79 7.84 8.28 11.73
C ALA A 79 8.05 8.83 13.13
N THR A 80 8.69 8.08 14.03
CA THR A 80 9.00 8.53 15.40
C THR A 80 9.97 9.71 15.41
N THR A 81 10.65 9.95 14.30
CA THR A 81 11.59 11.06 14.06
C THR A 81 10.98 12.19 13.22
N LEU A 82 9.65 12.23 13.08
CA LEU A 82 8.97 13.28 12.32
C LEU A 82 9.41 14.68 12.77
N GLY A 83 9.63 15.58 11.83
CA GLY A 83 10.22 16.90 12.07
C GLY A 83 11.75 16.95 12.01
N THR A 84 12.42 15.81 12.11
CA THR A 84 13.88 15.72 12.09
C THR A 84 14.39 14.92 10.89
N ALA A 85 13.87 13.70 10.71
CA ALA A 85 14.22 12.80 9.59
C ALA A 85 13.09 11.83 9.33
N GLY A 86 13.04 11.30 8.10
CA GLY A 86 12.20 10.16 7.75
C GLY A 86 12.76 8.84 8.30
N GLN A 87 11.93 7.80 8.20
CA GLN A 87 12.30 6.43 8.52
C GLN A 87 11.85 5.49 7.40
N LEU A 88 12.48 4.33 7.31
CA LEU A 88 12.00 3.28 6.43
C LEU A 88 10.62 2.78 6.92
N SER A 89 9.74 2.41 5.99
CA SER A 89 8.40 1.90 6.32
C SER A 89 8.44 0.70 7.26
N GLY A 90 9.40 -0.21 7.10
CA GLY A 90 9.61 -1.34 8.02
C GLY A 90 9.92 -0.89 9.46
N THR A 91 10.77 0.13 9.63
CA THR A 91 11.07 0.67 10.96
C THR A 91 9.85 1.32 11.61
N ILE A 92 9.00 1.99 10.82
CA ILE A 92 7.74 2.55 11.32
C ILE A 92 6.79 1.42 11.71
N ALA A 93 6.66 0.37 10.86
CA ALA A 93 5.84 -0.79 11.18
C ALA A 93 6.27 -1.44 12.50
N GLU A 94 7.56 -1.70 12.70
CA GLU A 94 8.09 -2.28 13.93
C GLU A 94 7.74 -1.43 15.15
N ALA A 95 7.87 -0.09 15.07
CA ALA A 95 7.57 0.82 16.16
C ALA A 95 6.06 0.81 16.55
N HIS A 96 5.18 0.48 15.60
CA HIS A 96 3.73 0.45 15.79
C HIS A 96 3.13 -0.97 15.78
N ASN A 97 3.97 -2.02 15.92
CA ASN A 97 3.57 -3.43 15.90
C ASN A 97 2.86 -3.83 14.58
N GLY A 98 3.18 -3.16 13.49
CA GLY A 98 2.67 -3.47 12.16
C GLY A 98 3.38 -4.69 11.55
N VAL A 99 2.64 -5.52 10.84
CA VAL A 99 3.16 -6.70 10.12
C VAL A 99 3.46 -6.40 8.65
N LEU A 100 2.91 -5.29 8.14
CA LEU A 100 3.08 -4.83 6.77
C LEU A 100 3.06 -3.30 6.76
N ALA A 101 3.90 -2.68 5.95
CA ALA A 101 3.86 -1.24 5.72
C ALA A 101 4.31 -0.86 4.31
N MET A 102 3.78 0.24 3.82
CA MET A 102 4.25 0.94 2.64
C MET A 102 4.27 2.44 2.89
N ASN A 103 4.96 3.19 2.04
CA ASN A 103 4.92 4.64 2.09
C ASN A 103 3.53 5.18 1.72
N ALA A 104 3.10 6.24 2.39
CA ALA A 104 1.84 6.93 2.14
C ALA A 104 2.08 8.30 1.49
N ASN A 105 2.18 9.38 2.28
CA ASN A 105 2.40 10.73 1.76
C ASN A 105 3.79 10.90 1.13
N GLY A 106 3.92 11.98 0.35
CA GLY A 106 5.22 12.53 0.02
C GLY A 106 5.90 13.24 1.18
N PHE A 107 7.12 13.66 0.98
CA PHE A 107 7.86 14.52 1.90
C PHE A 107 8.44 15.73 1.14
N LEU A 108 8.71 16.80 1.86
CA LEU A 108 9.34 17.98 1.27
C LEU A 108 10.77 17.66 0.87
N ASP A 109 11.05 17.80 -0.42
CA ASP A 109 12.32 17.45 -1.03
C ASP A 109 12.86 18.60 -1.92
N PRO A 110 13.16 19.74 -1.34
CA PRO A 110 13.65 20.88 -2.11
C PRO A 110 14.99 20.55 -2.78
N ASN A 111 15.00 20.56 -4.10
CA ASN A 111 16.17 20.26 -4.93
C ASN A 111 16.79 18.85 -4.71
N GLY A 112 16.00 17.88 -4.28
CA GLY A 112 16.48 16.53 -4.01
C GLY A 112 17.32 16.39 -2.74
N ALA A 113 17.23 17.34 -1.81
CA ALA A 113 17.98 17.36 -0.54
C ALA A 113 17.12 17.03 0.69
N GLY A 114 15.87 16.63 0.47
CA GLY A 114 14.96 16.23 1.55
C GLY A 114 15.41 14.96 2.25
N ASN A 115 15.23 14.92 3.56
CA ASN A 115 15.57 13.76 4.39
C ASN A 115 14.36 12.97 4.89
N GLY A 116 13.16 13.26 4.35
CA GLY A 116 11.92 12.60 4.74
C GLY A 116 11.32 13.02 6.09
N GLY A 117 11.90 14.00 6.75
CA GLY A 117 11.44 14.45 8.08
C GLY A 117 10.24 15.40 8.05
N LEU A 118 9.93 16.00 6.90
CA LEU A 118 8.84 16.96 6.76
C LEU A 118 7.81 16.44 5.76
N LEU A 119 6.55 16.36 6.19
CA LEU A 119 5.46 15.91 5.34
C LEU A 119 5.19 16.87 4.18
N ALA A 120 4.87 16.32 3.03
CA ALA A 120 4.24 17.02 1.93
C ALA A 120 2.79 16.54 1.83
N GLY A 121 1.84 17.46 2.04
CA GLY A 121 0.42 17.16 2.08
C GLY A 121 -0.11 16.87 3.50
N TYR A 122 -1.42 16.98 3.62
CA TYR A 122 -2.13 16.69 4.87
C TYR A 122 -2.08 15.19 5.17
N THR A 123 -1.85 14.88 6.43
CA THR A 123 -1.90 13.52 6.95
C THR A 123 -2.70 13.53 8.23
N MET A 124 -3.49 12.51 8.48
CA MET A 124 -4.13 12.25 9.76
C MET A 124 -3.76 10.84 10.22
N SER A 125 -3.47 10.71 11.49
CA SER A 125 -3.16 9.44 12.16
C SER A 125 -3.97 9.38 13.45
N ASN A 126 -4.83 8.40 13.60
CA ASN A 126 -5.70 8.22 14.77
C ASN A 126 -6.40 9.53 15.19
N GLY A 127 -7.01 10.24 14.25
CA GLY A 127 -7.70 11.51 14.49
C GLY A 127 -6.81 12.73 14.75
N THR A 128 -5.49 12.56 14.73
CA THR A 128 -4.54 13.66 14.89
C THR A 128 -4.02 14.11 13.53
N ALA A 129 -4.18 15.40 13.23
CA ALA A 129 -3.77 16.00 11.97
C ALA A 129 -2.29 16.43 11.98
N TYR A 130 -1.61 16.20 10.85
CA TYR A 130 -0.22 16.57 10.59
C TYR A 130 -0.10 17.16 9.17
N GLY A 131 0.85 18.07 9.00
CA GLY A 131 1.13 18.70 7.71
C GLY A 131 0.02 19.67 7.26
N ASP A 132 0.21 20.23 6.08
CA ASP A 132 -0.71 21.16 5.43
C ASP A 132 -1.27 20.55 4.15
N HIS A 133 -2.49 20.94 3.78
CA HIS A 133 -3.10 20.51 2.52
C HIS A 133 -2.29 20.95 1.30
N PHE A 134 -2.22 20.09 0.30
CA PHE A 134 -1.78 20.53 -1.02
C PHE A 134 -2.70 21.62 -1.56
N SER A 135 -2.11 22.64 -2.17
CA SER A 135 -2.83 23.82 -2.66
C SER A 135 -3.55 23.64 -4.01
N ALA A 136 -3.65 22.41 -4.51
CA ALA A 136 -4.23 22.14 -5.82
C ALA A 136 -5.23 20.97 -5.81
N TYR A 137 -6.36 21.13 -6.48
CA TYR A 137 -7.39 20.08 -6.64
C TYR A 137 -6.91 18.85 -7.43
N ALA A 138 -5.77 18.92 -8.13
CA ALA A 138 -5.14 17.78 -8.75
C ALA A 138 -4.73 16.71 -7.71
N TYR A 139 -4.41 17.14 -6.50
CA TYR A 139 -4.13 16.24 -5.40
C TYR A 139 -5.42 15.70 -4.80
N LYS A 140 -5.35 14.46 -4.40
CA LYS A 140 -6.46 13.75 -3.76
C LYS A 140 -6.06 13.37 -2.35
N ARG A 141 -7.06 13.31 -1.49
CA ARG A 141 -6.94 12.77 -0.14
C ARG A 141 -7.73 11.47 -0.07
N ILE A 142 -7.06 10.41 0.38
CA ILE A 142 -7.74 9.22 0.85
C ILE A 142 -8.05 9.43 2.33
N GLU A 143 -9.28 9.17 2.72
CA GLU A 143 -9.75 9.17 4.11
C GLU A 143 -10.20 7.76 4.48
N LEU A 144 -9.72 7.26 5.60
CA LEU A 144 -10.25 6.08 6.27
C LEU A 144 -11.19 6.58 7.38
N HIS A 145 -12.42 6.09 7.38
CA HIS A 145 -13.45 6.50 8.32
C HIS A 145 -13.68 5.43 9.39
N GLU A 146 -14.45 5.77 10.41
CA GLU A 146 -14.84 4.86 11.52
C GLU A 146 -15.55 3.59 11.04
N ASP A 147 -16.16 3.61 9.85
CA ASP A 147 -16.79 2.47 9.20
C ASP A 147 -15.78 1.55 8.47
N ASN A 148 -14.48 1.87 8.52
CA ASN A 148 -13.38 1.19 7.83
C ASN A 148 -13.47 1.23 6.29
N LEU A 149 -14.17 2.22 5.74
CA LEU A 149 -14.22 2.45 4.29
C LEU A 149 -13.27 3.57 3.87
N PHE A 150 -12.78 3.44 2.64
CA PHE A 150 -11.98 4.46 1.99
C PHE A 150 -12.85 5.45 1.22
N TYR A 151 -12.59 6.72 1.45
CA TYR A 151 -13.20 7.82 0.71
C TYR A 151 -12.12 8.62 0.00
N ILE A 152 -12.32 8.94 -1.26
CA ILE A 152 -11.39 9.74 -2.05
C ILE A 152 -12.00 11.11 -2.27
N LYS A 153 -11.31 12.14 -1.79
CA LYS A 153 -11.73 13.55 -1.86
C LYS A 153 -10.67 14.42 -2.51
N ASP A 154 -11.06 15.58 -2.97
CA ASP A 154 -10.09 16.61 -3.37
C ASP A 154 -9.35 17.12 -2.13
N ALA A 155 -8.04 17.39 -2.25
CA ALA A 155 -7.20 17.81 -1.14
C ALA A 155 -7.72 19.09 -0.45
N LEU A 156 -8.34 20.00 -1.20
CA LEU A 156 -8.90 21.25 -0.66
C LEU A 156 -10.34 21.10 -0.10
N SER A 157 -10.94 19.92 -0.17
CA SER A 157 -12.24 19.68 0.47
C SER A 157 -12.06 19.57 1.99
N PRO A 158 -13.08 19.96 2.77
CA PRO A 158 -13.07 19.73 4.22
C PRO A 158 -12.83 18.26 4.54
N VAL A 159 -12.08 17.99 5.59
CA VAL A 159 -11.91 16.64 6.14
C VAL A 159 -13.23 16.21 6.76
N SER A 160 -13.60 14.94 6.60
CA SER A 160 -14.81 14.39 7.19
C SER A 160 -14.72 14.31 8.71
N GLU A 161 -15.83 14.50 9.39
CA GLU A 161 -15.90 14.47 10.86
C GLU A 161 -15.58 13.08 11.44
N ASP A 162 -15.92 12.02 10.69
CA ASP A 162 -15.67 10.61 11.02
C ASP A 162 -14.36 10.04 10.43
N CYS A 163 -13.50 10.91 9.88
CA CYS A 163 -12.19 10.53 9.38
C CYS A 163 -11.25 10.20 10.54
N THR A 164 -10.68 9.01 10.53
CA THR A 164 -9.68 8.56 11.53
C THR A 164 -8.25 8.70 11.03
N ASP A 165 -8.04 8.40 9.74
CA ASP A 165 -6.73 8.43 9.10
C ASP A 165 -6.84 9.01 7.69
N ALA A 166 -5.86 9.77 7.26
CA ALA A 166 -5.85 10.36 5.93
C ALA A 166 -4.44 10.57 5.39
N ALA A 167 -4.34 10.48 4.07
CA ALA A 167 -3.11 10.81 3.35
C ALA A 167 -3.44 11.52 2.04
N GLU A 168 -2.61 12.48 1.66
CA GLU A 168 -2.76 13.24 0.41
C GLU A 168 -1.68 12.87 -0.59
N PHE A 169 -2.09 12.50 -1.79
CA PHE A 169 -1.22 12.41 -2.96
C PHE A 169 -2.04 12.46 -4.26
N THR A 170 -1.41 12.13 -5.39
CA THR A 170 -2.04 12.14 -6.72
C THR A 170 -1.52 10.97 -7.55
N PRO A 171 -2.27 10.47 -8.54
CA PRO A 171 -3.70 10.68 -8.83
C PRO A 171 -4.60 9.66 -8.12
N ALA A 172 -5.91 9.91 -8.09
CA ALA A 172 -6.85 8.83 -7.90
C ALA A 172 -7.01 8.08 -9.24
N LEU A 173 -6.88 6.75 -9.21
CA LEU A 173 -6.92 5.91 -10.42
C LEU A 173 -8.31 5.31 -10.65
N ILE A 174 -8.92 4.82 -9.58
CA ILE A 174 -10.23 4.15 -9.58
C ILE A 174 -11.05 4.75 -8.44
N VAL A 175 -12.29 5.15 -8.72
CA VAL A 175 -13.27 5.61 -7.73
C VAL A 175 -14.59 4.92 -7.99
N ASP A 176 -15.18 4.32 -6.98
CA ASP A 176 -16.43 3.55 -7.07
C ASP A 176 -16.38 2.48 -8.19
N GLY A 177 -15.28 1.76 -8.26
CA GLY A 177 -15.05 0.72 -9.26
C GLY A 177 -14.85 1.25 -10.69
N LYS A 178 -14.81 2.56 -10.89
CA LYS A 178 -14.64 3.17 -12.22
C LYS A 178 -13.24 3.74 -12.36
N LYS A 179 -12.56 3.35 -13.43
CA LYS A 179 -11.31 3.98 -13.84
C LYS A 179 -11.57 5.45 -14.20
N ILE A 180 -10.86 6.37 -13.56
CA ILE A 180 -11.06 7.82 -13.76
C ILE A 180 -9.86 8.51 -14.43
N MET A 181 -8.76 7.78 -14.63
CA MET A 181 -7.57 8.24 -15.30
C MET A 181 -7.21 7.28 -16.42
N ASP A 182 -7.19 7.77 -17.65
CA ASP A 182 -6.80 6.96 -18.81
C ASP A 182 -5.35 7.21 -19.26
N ASP A 183 -4.86 8.45 -19.18
CA ASP A 183 -3.57 8.88 -19.74
C ASP A 183 -2.78 9.78 -18.79
N TYR A 184 -2.65 9.40 -17.53
CA TYR A 184 -1.79 10.12 -16.60
C TYR A 184 -0.37 9.59 -16.66
N TRP A 185 0.37 10.02 -17.68
CA TRP A 185 1.74 9.57 -17.86
C TRP A 185 2.74 10.47 -17.11
N THR A 186 3.44 9.89 -16.15
CA THR A 186 4.49 10.57 -15.37
C THR A 186 5.88 9.97 -15.61
N GLY A 187 6.00 9.11 -16.61
CA GLY A 187 7.19 8.32 -16.89
C GLY A 187 7.25 7.03 -16.10
N GLU A 188 8.06 6.10 -16.58
CA GLU A 188 8.31 4.82 -15.93
C GLU A 188 9.09 5.04 -14.63
N GLN A 189 8.46 4.78 -13.50
CA GLN A 189 9.00 5.03 -12.15
C GLN A 189 8.55 3.92 -11.19
N PRO A 190 9.23 3.73 -10.04
CA PRO A 190 8.65 2.99 -8.92
C PRO A 190 7.31 3.62 -8.51
N ARG A 191 6.37 2.80 -8.08
CA ARG A 191 5.04 3.26 -7.67
C ARG A 191 4.60 2.58 -6.38
N ALA A 192 3.82 3.30 -5.59
CA ALA A 192 3.08 2.78 -4.46
C ALA A 192 1.62 3.22 -4.59
N CYS A 193 0.70 2.29 -4.45
CA CYS A 193 -0.73 2.55 -4.54
C CYS A 193 -1.45 1.84 -3.40
N ILE A 194 -2.46 2.47 -2.87
CA ILE A 194 -3.38 1.87 -1.90
C ILE A 194 -4.80 1.93 -2.42
N GLY A 195 -5.61 0.97 -2.05
CA GLY A 195 -7.02 0.92 -2.41
C GLY A 195 -7.81 -0.03 -1.52
N GLN A 196 -9.11 -0.08 -1.74
CA GLN A 196 -10.01 -1.01 -1.10
C GLN A 196 -10.81 -1.77 -2.16
N SER A 197 -10.94 -3.10 -2.00
CA SER A 197 -11.75 -3.93 -2.89
C SER A 197 -13.25 -3.78 -2.60
N GLU A 198 -14.09 -4.30 -3.48
CA GLU A 198 -15.54 -4.38 -3.24
C GLU A 198 -15.92 -5.27 -2.04
N ASN A 199 -15.00 -6.14 -1.61
CA ASN A 199 -15.14 -6.99 -0.43
C ASN A 199 -14.49 -6.35 0.82
N TYR A 200 -14.16 -5.06 0.76
CA TYR A 200 -13.54 -4.26 1.82
C TYR A 200 -12.09 -4.63 2.15
N GLU A 201 -11.46 -5.51 1.39
CA GLU A 201 -10.04 -5.85 1.58
C GLU A 201 -9.15 -4.66 1.24
N ILE A 202 -8.08 -4.48 2.01
CA ILE A 202 -7.07 -3.45 1.76
C ILE A 202 -6.09 -3.96 0.70
N LEU A 203 -5.85 -3.16 -0.31
CA LEU A 203 -4.90 -3.43 -1.40
C LEU A 203 -3.72 -2.47 -1.29
N MET A 204 -2.52 -3.01 -1.12
CA MET A 204 -1.27 -2.24 -1.05
C MET A 204 -0.34 -2.75 -2.16
N LEU A 205 -0.15 -1.94 -3.19
CA LEU A 205 0.69 -2.28 -4.34
C LEU A 205 1.97 -1.47 -4.33
N VAL A 206 3.10 -2.15 -4.42
CA VAL A 206 4.41 -1.53 -4.64
C VAL A 206 5.02 -2.08 -5.91
N ILE A 207 5.39 -1.21 -6.83
CA ILE A 207 6.09 -1.52 -8.07
C ILE A 207 7.52 -1.02 -7.97
N GLU A 208 8.47 -1.91 -8.26
CA GLU A 208 9.88 -1.59 -8.36
C GLU A 208 10.19 -0.87 -9.67
N GLY A 209 11.27 -0.12 -9.66
CA GLY A 209 11.77 0.58 -10.85
C GLY A 209 13.15 1.17 -10.62
N ARG A 210 13.70 1.84 -11.65
CA ARG A 210 15.04 2.44 -11.65
C ARG A 210 16.18 1.43 -11.59
N TYR A 211 15.95 0.20 -12.07
CA TYR A 211 16.98 -0.84 -12.26
C TYR A 211 17.22 -1.09 -13.78
N PRO A 212 17.81 -0.12 -14.51
CA PRO A 212 17.92 -0.21 -15.96
C PRO A 212 18.79 -1.40 -16.44
N LEU A 213 19.76 -1.83 -15.65
CA LEU A 213 20.58 -2.99 -15.97
C LEU A 213 19.82 -4.33 -15.91
N GLU A 214 18.71 -4.35 -15.15
CA GLU A 214 17.81 -5.50 -15.02
C GLU A 214 16.61 -5.38 -15.97
N GLY A 215 16.49 -4.27 -16.71
CA GLY A 215 15.32 -3.96 -17.53
C GLY A 215 14.06 -3.61 -16.73
N ILE A 216 14.20 -3.30 -15.44
CA ILE A 216 13.11 -2.91 -14.55
C ILE A 216 13.11 -1.38 -14.38
N LEU A 217 12.27 -0.72 -15.15
CA LEU A 217 12.17 0.74 -15.18
C LEU A 217 11.05 1.26 -14.27
N GLY A 218 10.03 0.45 -14.05
CA GLY A 218 8.82 0.78 -13.33
C GLY A 218 7.61 0.91 -14.26
N THR A 219 6.60 1.62 -13.82
CA THR A 219 5.38 1.87 -14.61
C THR A 219 4.97 3.34 -14.54
N SER A 220 4.20 3.78 -15.53
CA SER A 220 3.58 5.10 -15.58
C SER A 220 2.24 5.10 -14.89
#